data_d3e434a043516c5ce575325315d0a5d6
#
_entry.id   d3e434a043516c5ce575325315d0a5d6
#
_cell.length_a   1.000
_cell.length_b   1.000
_cell.length_c   1.000
_cell.angle_alpha   90.00
_cell.angle_beta   90.00
_cell.angle_gamma   90.00
#
_symmetry.space_group_name_H-M   'P 1'
#
loop_
_entity.id
_entity.type
_entity.pdbx_description
1 polymer ?
#
loop_
_entity_poly.entity_id
_entity_poly.type
_entity_poly.pdbx_seq_one_letter_code
_entity_poly.pdbx_strand_id
1 'polypeptide(L)'
;YCRDISVKIRSQLEIKRKNGQFLGSFAAFGYLKDEQDKNRLVVDQYAADIVRDIFKWKLEGVSPQDIADALNKLGVLSPMEYKRSLGMKFTTSFKTNAKAAWSAGTVIRILKNPIYTGVLVQGKETTPSYKVHKRITKDESEWTVIADSHEAIISKIDFDSIQKVLKCDTRRSPDGKAVGLFSGMIFCGDCGASMVRKTVPAGEKKYVYYVCSAHKQDKSC
;
A
#
# COMPACT_ATOMS: atom_id res chain seq x y z
N TYR A 1 -16.70 7.23 35.32
CA TYR A 1 -17.57 6.43 34.43
C TYR A 1 -17.04 6.37 33.01
N CYS A 2 -16.98 7.51 32.24
CA CYS A 2 -16.49 7.50 30.84
C CYS A 2 -15.01 7.06 30.72
N ARG A 3 -14.15 7.45 31.67
CA ARG A 3 -12.75 7.01 31.73
C ARG A 3 -12.64 5.51 31.88
N ASP A 4 -13.40 4.93 32.79
CA ASP A 4 -13.35 3.48 33.11
C ASP A 4 -13.86 2.65 31.94
N ILE A 5 -14.96 3.10 31.28
CA ILE A 5 -15.47 2.47 30.07
C ILE A 5 -14.41 2.52 28.96
N SER A 6 -13.76 3.68 28.75
CA SER A 6 -12.69 3.82 27.75
C SER A 6 -11.53 2.86 27.99
N VAL A 7 -11.11 2.67 29.24
CA VAL A 7 -10.05 1.72 29.61
C VAL A 7 -10.51 0.28 29.32
N LYS A 8 -11.71 -0.10 29.74
CA LYS A 8 -12.27 -1.44 29.50
C LYS A 8 -12.36 -1.75 27.99
N ILE A 9 -12.88 -0.82 27.18
CA ILE A 9 -12.97 -1.00 25.73
C ILE A 9 -11.59 -1.20 25.12
N ARG A 10 -10.59 -0.38 25.48
CA ARG A 10 -9.22 -0.52 24.96
C ARG A 10 -8.60 -1.86 25.33
N SER A 11 -8.75 -2.29 26.57
CA SER A 11 -8.27 -3.60 27.03
C SER A 11 -8.91 -4.74 26.24
N GLN A 12 -10.23 -4.73 26.07
CA GLN A 12 -10.94 -5.73 25.27
C GLN A 12 -10.50 -5.75 23.80
N LEU A 13 -10.31 -4.59 23.19
CA LEU A 13 -9.82 -4.49 21.82
C LEU A 13 -8.37 -5.01 21.67
N GLU A 14 -7.55 -4.80 22.70
CA GLU A 14 -6.18 -5.32 22.72
C GLU A 14 -6.16 -6.84 22.82
N ILE A 15 -6.96 -7.42 23.71
CA ILE A 15 -7.11 -8.88 23.83
C ILE A 15 -7.57 -9.48 22.50
N LYS A 16 -8.59 -8.90 21.87
CA LYS A 16 -9.08 -9.35 20.57
C LYS A 16 -8.01 -9.30 19.49
N ARG A 17 -7.18 -8.23 19.44
CA ARG A 17 -6.06 -8.14 18.49
C ARG A 17 -5.03 -9.23 18.71
N LYS A 18 -4.64 -9.47 19.98
CA LYS A 18 -3.68 -10.52 20.35
C LYS A 18 -4.20 -11.92 19.97
N ASN A 19 -5.52 -12.12 20.00
CA ASN A 19 -6.17 -13.36 19.58
C ASN A 19 -6.35 -13.46 18.04
N GLY A 20 -5.76 -12.55 17.25
CA GLY A 20 -5.82 -12.59 15.78
C GLY A 20 -7.18 -12.19 15.19
N GLN A 21 -8.09 -11.63 15.98
CA GLN A 21 -9.40 -11.20 15.50
C GLN A 21 -9.29 -9.90 14.68
N PHE A 22 -9.90 -9.90 13.50
CA PHE A 22 -9.97 -8.70 12.67
C PHE A 22 -10.97 -7.69 13.22
N LEU A 23 -10.50 -6.50 13.57
CA LEU A 23 -11.32 -5.44 14.19
C LEU A 23 -11.68 -4.29 13.24
N GLY A 24 -11.23 -4.33 12.00
CA GLY A 24 -11.55 -3.29 11.02
C GLY A 24 -13.03 -3.26 10.69
N SER A 25 -13.58 -2.07 10.41
CA SER A 25 -14.99 -1.92 9.99
C SER A 25 -15.25 -2.60 8.65
N PHE A 26 -14.31 -2.51 7.73
CA PHE A 26 -14.38 -3.09 6.39
C PHE A 26 -13.13 -3.91 6.11
N ALA A 27 -13.30 -5.07 5.46
CA ALA A 27 -12.19 -5.87 4.97
C ALA A 27 -11.41 -5.14 3.86
N ALA A 28 -10.14 -5.53 3.66
CA ALA A 28 -9.38 -5.10 2.50
C ALA A 28 -10.00 -5.66 1.22
N PHE A 29 -9.81 -4.99 0.08
CA PHE A 29 -10.23 -5.51 -1.22
C PHE A 29 -9.56 -6.87 -1.48
N GLY A 30 -10.29 -7.87 -1.89
CA GLY A 30 -9.84 -9.26 -1.96
C GLY A 30 -10.32 -10.13 -0.80
N TYR A 31 -10.85 -9.50 0.25
CA TYR A 31 -11.40 -10.20 1.41
C TYR A 31 -12.79 -9.68 1.78
N LEU A 32 -13.59 -10.55 2.37
CA LEU A 32 -14.84 -10.24 3.05
C LEU A 32 -14.74 -10.64 4.52
N LYS A 33 -15.66 -10.16 5.32
CA LYS A 33 -15.87 -10.67 6.67
C LYS A 33 -16.74 -11.92 6.59
N ASP A 34 -16.40 -12.92 7.37
CA ASP A 34 -17.21 -14.13 7.51
C ASP A 34 -18.61 -13.74 8.02
N GLU A 35 -19.64 -14.40 7.50
CA GLU A 35 -21.03 -14.14 7.88
C GLU A 35 -21.31 -14.59 9.32
N GLN A 36 -20.67 -15.68 9.77
CA GLN A 36 -20.84 -16.23 11.11
C GLN A 36 -19.94 -15.54 12.14
N ASP A 37 -18.70 -15.21 11.76
CA ASP A 37 -17.75 -14.49 12.61
C ASP A 37 -17.20 -13.24 11.92
N LYS A 38 -17.78 -12.09 12.20
CA LYS A 38 -17.37 -10.80 11.65
C LYS A 38 -15.93 -10.38 12.00
N ASN A 39 -15.26 -11.12 12.87
CA ASN A 39 -13.85 -10.90 13.20
C ASN A 39 -12.89 -11.80 12.39
N ARG A 40 -13.41 -12.63 11.51
CA ARG A 40 -12.67 -13.49 10.60
C ARG A 40 -12.73 -12.93 9.18
N LEU A 41 -11.60 -13.05 8.45
CA LEU A 41 -11.52 -12.70 7.03
C LEU A 41 -11.64 -13.97 6.19
N VAL A 42 -12.44 -13.91 5.14
CA VAL A 42 -12.57 -14.94 4.10
C VAL A 42 -12.20 -14.34 2.75
N VAL A 43 -11.65 -15.16 1.86
CA VAL A 43 -11.25 -14.72 0.52
C VAL A 43 -12.50 -14.46 -0.33
N ASP A 44 -12.57 -13.28 -0.92
CA ASP A 44 -13.51 -12.95 -1.99
C ASP A 44 -12.86 -13.29 -3.32
N GLN A 45 -13.24 -14.41 -3.92
CA GLN A 45 -12.56 -14.95 -5.09
C GLN A 45 -12.46 -13.96 -6.24
N TYR A 46 -13.56 -13.24 -6.56
CA TYR A 46 -13.54 -12.23 -7.63
C TYR A 46 -12.54 -11.11 -7.36
N ALA A 47 -12.58 -10.52 -6.19
CA ALA A 47 -11.69 -9.43 -5.83
C ALA A 47 -10.24 -9.92 -5.60
N ALA A 48 -10.07 -11.17 -5.15
CA ALA A 48 -8.76 -11.80 -4.97
C ALA A 48 -8.05 -12.05 -6.31
N ASP A 49 -8.77 -12.45 -7.35
CA ASP A 49 -8.20 -12.63 -8.68
C ASP A 49 -7.66 -11.31 -9.24
N ILE A 50 -8.39 -10.22 -9.05
CA ILE A 50 -7.91 -8.88 -9.42
C ILE A 50 -6.65 -8.49 -8.63
N VAL A 51 -6.57 -8.83 -7.34
CA VAL A 51 -5.36 -8.60 -6.53
C VAL A 51 -4.19 -9.41 -7.08
N ARG A 52 -4.39 -10.69 -7.45
CA ARG A 52 -3.35 -11.53 -8.06
C ARG A 52 -2.86 -10.93 -9.37
N ASP A 53 -3.75 -10.44 -10.23
CA ASP A 53 -3.39 -9.78 -11.49
C ASP A 53 -2.57 -8.51 -11.26
N ILE A 54 -2.94 -7.68 -10.27
CA ILE A 54 -2.18 -6.47 -9.90
C ILE A 54 -0.75 -6.84 -9.48
N PHE A 55 -0.57 -7.88 -8.66
CA PHE A 55 0.74 -8.34 -8.23
C PHE A 55 1.54 -8.93 -9.40
N LYS A 56 0.92 -9.75 -10.25
CA LYS A 56 1.52 -10.32 -11.45
C LYS A 56 2.04 -9.24 -12.39
N TRP A 57 1.19 -8.28 -12.79
CA TRP A 57 1.59 -7.17 -13.66
C TRP A 57 2.73 -6.34 -13.04
N LYS A 58 2.72 -6.17 -11.72
CA LYS A 58 3.82 -5.46 -11.05
C LYS A 58 5.13 -6.23 -11.12
N LEU A 59 5.12 -7.56 -10.98
CA LEU A 59 6.30 -8.43 -11.15
C LEU A 59 6.80 -8.41 -12.61
N GLU A 60 5.92 -8.28 -13.57
CA GLU A 60 6.24 -8.10 -15.01
C GLU A 60 6.79 -6.68 -15.31
N GLY A 61 6.90 -5.80 -14.32
CA GLY A 61 7.48 -4.47 -14.46
C GLY A 61 6.49 -3.35 -14.84
N VAL A 62 5.19 -3.64 -14.91
CA VAL A 62 4.17 -2.64 -15.23
C VAL A 62 4.11 -1.57 -14.14
N SER A 63 3.97 -0.29 -14.53
CA SER A 63 3.89 0.79 -13.56
C SER A 63 2.53 0.80 -12.85
N PRO A 64 2.45 1.28 -11.58
CA PRO A 64 1.17 1.37 -10.87
C PRO A 64 0.12 2.24 -11.59
N GLN A 65 0.55 3.23 -12.37
CA GLN A 65 -0.37 4.04 -13.17
C GLN A 65 -0.94 3.24 -14.34
N ASP A 66 -0.09 2.53 -15.09
CA ASP A 66 -0.54 1.72 -16.22
C ASP A 66 -1.46 0.57 -15.75
N ILE A 67 -1.20 -0.02 -14.57
CA ILE A 67 -2.09 -1.00 -13.94
C ILE A 67 -3.46 -0.38 -13.65
N ALA A 68 -3.49 0.82 -13.06
CA ALA A 68 -4.74 1.49 -12.76
C ALA A 68 -5.53 1.83 -14.03
N ASP A 69 -4.84 2.29 -15.08
CA ASP A 69 -5.45 2.63 -16.37
C ASP A 69 -5.99 1.39 -17.09
N ALA A 70 -5.27 0.26 -17.02
CA ALA A 70 -5.73 -1.02 -17.55
C ALA A 70 -7.01 -1.51 -16.84
N LEU A 71 -7.04 -1.47 -15.50
CA LEU A 71 -8.23 -1.84 -14.71
C LEU A 71 -9.43 -0.94 -15.02
N ASN A 72 -9.22 0.36 -15.17
CA ASN A 72 -10.26 1.30 -15.56
C ASN A 72 -10.78 1.02 -16.98
N LYS A 73 -9.90 0.72 -17.93
CA LYS A 73 -10.25 0.39 -19.31
C LYS A 73 -11.04 -0.92 -19.40
N LEU A 74 -10.70 -1.91 -18.57
CA LEU A 74 -11.43 -3.17 -18.44
C LEU A 74 -12.78 -3.02 -17.73
N GLY A 75 -13.09 -1.84 -17.19
CA GLY A 75 -14.34 -1.61 -16.46
C GLY A 75 -14.39 -2.26 -15.07
N VAL A 76 -13.24 -2.68 -14.53
CA VAL A 76 -13.17 -3.29 -13.19
C VAL A 76 -13.51 -2.25 -12.13
N LEU A 77 -14.45 -2.57 -11.26
CA LEU A 77 -14.86 -1.65 -10.17
C LEU A 77 -13.70 -1.39 -9.21
N SER A 78 -13.46 -0.11 -8.90
CA SER A 78 -12.49 0.25 -7.86
C SER A 78 -12.92 -0.30 -6.50
N PRO A 79 -12.00 -0.48 -5.53
CA PRO A 79 -12.32 -1.04 -4.22
C PRO A 79 -13.49 -0.33 -3.50
N MET A 80 -13.67 0.97 -3.75
CA MET A 80 -14.76 1.74 -3.18
C MET A 80 -16.09 1.44 -3.87
N GLU A 81 -16.10 1.44 -5.21
CA GLU A 81 -17.30 1.13 -5.99
C GLU A 81 -17.72 -0.33 -5.81
N TYR A 82 -16.75 -1.23 -5.69
CA TYR A 82 -17.02 -2.64 -5.39
C TYR A 82 -17.73 -2.81 -4.03
N LYS A 83 -17.26 -2.13 -2.99
CA LYS A 83 -17.96 -2.15 -1.69
C LYS A 83 -19.37 -1.57 -1.76
N ARG A 84 -19.57 -0.55 -2.58
CA ARG A 84 -20.91 0.03 -2.82
C ARG A 84 -21.82 -0.94 -3.57
N SER A 85 -21.31 -1.64 -4.57
CA SER A 85 -22.08 -2.65 -5.32
C SER A 85 -22.52 -3.83 -4.44
N LEU A 86 -21.74 -4.14 -3.39
CA LEU A 86 -22.12 -5.13 -2.36
C LEU A 86 -23.09 -4.57 -1.31
N GLY A 87 -23.63 -3.35 -1.49
CA GLY A 87 -24.55 -2.73 -0.56
C GLY A 87 -23.92 -2.26 0.76
N MET A 88 -22.59 -2.24 0.87
CA MET A 88 -21.92 -1.81 2.09
C MET A 88 -22.01 -0.29 2.24
N LYS A 89 -22.40 0.19 3.42
CA LYS A 89 -22.43 1.64 3.76
C LYS A 89 -21.01 2.17 3.98
N PHE A 90 -20.20 2.10 2.93
CA PHE A 90 -18.83 2.60 2.96
C PHE A 90 -18.79 4.08 2.64
N THR A 91 -18.35 4.89 3.60
CA THR A 91 -18.14 6.34 3.44
C THR A 91 -16.69 6.68 3.70
N THR A 92 -16.19 7.70 3.04
CA THR A 92 -14.85 8.25 3.23
C THR A 92 -14.94 9.75 3.47
N SER A 93 -14.04 10.30 4.28
CA SER A 93 -13.91 11.73 4.52
C SER A 93 -13.31 12.49 3.32
N PHE A 94 -12.75 11.78 2.35
CA PHE A 94 -12.21 12.40 1.14
C PHE A 94 -13.33 12.78 0.18
N LYS A 95 -13.21 13.96 -0.46
CA LYS A 95 -14.06 14.31 -1.60
C LYS A 95 -13.77 13.30 -2.72
N THR A 96 -14.77 12.56 -3.11
CA THR A 96 -14.69 11.61 -4.22
C THR A 96 -15.55 12.10 -5.36
N ASN A 97 -15.14 11.81 -6.60
CA ASN A 97 -16.00 11.97 -7.76
C ASN A 97 -17.25 11.08 -7.61
N ALA A 98 -18.29 11.39 -8.37
CA ALA A 98 -19.55 10.62 -8.34
C ALA A 98 -19.30 9.12 -8.54
N LYS A 99 -18.32 8.75 -9.36
CA LYS A 99 -17.84 7.37 -9.56
C LYS A 99 -16.34 7.33 -9.28
N ALA A 100 -15.93 6.49 -8.33
CA ALA A 100 -14.52 6.32 -8.00
C ALA A 100 -13.83 5.39 -8.99
N ALA A 101 -12.70 5.84 -9.55
CA ALA A 101 -11.86 5.06 -10.46
C ALA A 101 -10.62 4.50 -9.74
N TRP A 102 -9.96 3.54 -10.37
CA TRP A 102 -8.63 3.10 -9.96
C TRP A 102 -7.61 4.23 -10.14
N SER A 103 -6.67 4.30 -9.23
CA SER A 103 -5.55 5.24 -9.28
C SER A 103 -4.25 4.54 -8.89
N ALA A 104 -3.11 5.08 -9.32
CA ALA A 104 -1.79 4.59 -8.91
C ALA A 104 -1.65 4.47 -7.39
N GLY A 105 -2.20 5.44 -6.64
CA GLY A 105 -2.19 5.41 -5.17
C GLY A 105 -3.00 4.25 -4.58
N THR A 106 -4.09 3.84 -5.22
CA THR A 106 -4.87 2.66 -4.81
C THR A 106 -4.09 1.37 -5.07
N VAL A 107 -3.47 1.25 -6.25
CA VAL A 107 -2.63 0.11 -6.62
C VAL A 107 -1.43 -0.01 -5.65
N ILE A 108 -0.71 1.09 -5.37
CA ILE A 108 0.42 1.09 -4.43
C ILE A 108 -0.02 0.67 -3.02
N ARG A 109 -1.19 1.11 -2.54
CA ARG A 109 -1.72 0.68 -1.23
C ARG A 109 -2.00 -0.82 -1.18
N ILE A 110 -2.52 -1.40 -2.26
CA ILE A 110 -2.70 -2.84 -2.36
C ILE A 110 -1.35 -3.54 -2.32
N LEU A 111 -0.40 -3.14 -3.18
CA LEU A 111 0.93 -3.76 -3.27
C LEU A 111 1.73 -3.69 -1.96
N LYS A 112 1.52 -2.67 -1.13
CA LYS A 112 2.22 -2.48 0.17
C LYS A 112 1.51 -3.12 1.37
N ASN A 113 0.32 -3.69 1.19
CA ASN A 113 -0.45 -4.18 2.32
C ASN A 113 -0.11 -5.65 2.65
N PRO A 114 0.49 -5.95 3.80
CA PRO A 114 0.88 -7.31 4.18
C PRO A 114 -0.31 -8.24 4.41
N ILE A 115 -1.54 -7.74 4.48
CA ILE A 115 -2.74 -8.55 4.67
C ILE A 115 -2.88 -9.63 3.57
N TYR A 116 -2.38 -9.37 2.37
CA TYR A 116 -2.46 -10.32 1.25
C TYR A 116 -1.57 -11.55 1.43
N THR A 117 -0.63 -11.52 2.37
CA THR A 117 0.22 -12.67 2.74
C THR A 117 -0.29 -13.45 3.96
N GLY A 118 -1.54 -13.23 4.37
CA GLY A 118 -2.10 -13.85 5.56
C GLY A 118 -1.69 -13.17 6.88
N VAL A 119 -0.90 -12.08 6.81
CA VAL A 119 -0.42 -11.36 7.98
C VAL A 119 -1.38 -10.23 8.35
N LEU A 120 -1.91 -10.30 9.56
CA LEU A 120 -2.82 -9.28 10.09
C LEU A 120 -2.03 -8.27 10.95
N VAL A 121 -1.98 -7.02 10.50
CA VAL A 121 -1.31 -5.92 11.22
C VAL A 121 -2.36 -4.93 11.71
N GLN A 122 -2.50 -4.80 13.02
CA GLN A 122 -3.49 -3.96 13.67
C GLN A 122 -2.88 -3.07 14.78
N GLY A 123 -3.66 -2.12 15.29
CA GLY A 123 -3.22 -1.27 16.38
C GLY A 123 -2.22 -0.19 15.97
N LYS A 124 -2.17 0.16 14.68
CA LYS A 124 -1.25 1.18 14.12
C LYS A 124 -1.49 2.59 14.65
N GLU A 125 -2.72 2.87 15.08
CA GLU A 125 -3.13 4.19 15.55
C GLU A 125 -3.77 4.12 16.94
N THR A 126 -3.66 5.17 17.70
CA THR A 126 -4.32 5.36 18.99
C THR A 126 -4.85 6.79 19.13
N THR A 127 -5.72 7.01 20.10
CA THR A 127 -6.12 8.34 20.56
C THR A 127 -5.56 8.56 21.96
N PRO A 128 -4.97 9.73 22.29
CA PRO A 128 -4.36 9.99 23.61
C PRO A 128 -5.35 9.82 24.75
N SER A 129 -6.59 10.27 24.53
CA SER A 129 -7.65 10.29 25.54
C SER A 129 -9.00 10.21 24.87
N TYR A 130 -10.03 9.80 25.62
CA TYR A 130 -11.43 9.81 25.14
C TYR A 130 -11.95 11.23 24.83
N LYS A 131 -11.29 12.26 25.35
CA LYS A 131 -11.61 13.68 25.06
C LYS A 131 -10.90 14.22 23.82
N VAL A 132 -9.82 13.58 23.40
CA VAL A 132 -8.99 14.03 22.28
C VAL A 132 -9.19 13.07 21.10
N HIS A 133 -9.91 13.54 20.09
CA HIS A 133 -10.23 12.75 18.90
C HIS A 133 -9.09 12.68 17.87
N LYS A 134 -7.94 13.32 18.14
CA LYS A 134 -6.77 13.27 17.26
C LYS A 134 -6.18 11.85 17.28
N ARG A 135 -6.05 11.24 16.12
CA ARG A 135 -5.34 9.96 15.96
C ARG A 135 -3.83 10.21 15.91
N ILE A 136 -3.10 9.38 16.61
CA ILE A 136 -1.65 9.38 16.63
C ILE A 136 -1.20 8.01 16.13
N THR A 137 -0.29 8.00 15.16
CA THR A 137 0.35 6.77 14.70
C THR A 137 1.30 6.28 15.79
N LYS A 138 1.23 5.01 16.12
CA LYS A 138 2.12 4.33 17.03
C LYS A 138 3.41 3.93 16.32
N ASP A 139 4.48 3.72 17.10
CA ASP A 139 5.69 3.10 16.61
C ASP A 139 5.37 1.67 16.05
N GLU A 140 6.13 1.23 15.06
CA GLU A 140 5.93 -0.09 14.45
C GLU A 140 6.13 -1.23 15.45
N SER A 141 6.99 -1.05 16.45
CA SER A 141 7.21 -2.01 17.55
C SER A 141 5.99 -2.24 18.44
N GLU A 142 5.07 -1.28 18.47
CA GLU A 142 3.82 -1.36 19.24
C GLU A 142 2.63 -1.95 18.45
N TRP A 143 2.84 -2.26 17.16
CA TRP A 143 1.77 -2.83 16.34
C TRP A 143 1.53 -4.30 16.71
N THR A 144 0.30 -4.72 16.65
CA THR A 144 -0.04 -6.13 16.81
C THR A 144 0.06 -6.81 15.43
N VAL A 145 1.03 -7.70 15.28
CA VAL A 145 1.29 -8.45 14.05
C VAL A 145 1.01 -9.92 14.32
N ILE A 146 0.06 -10.51 13.60
CA ILE A 146 -0.30 -11.92 13.70
C ILE A 146 -0.06 -12.55 12.33
N ALA A 147 0.82 -13.53 12.28
CA ALA A 147 1.05 -14.34 11.09
C ALA A 147 -0.07 -15.38 10.93
N ASP A 148 -0.31 -15.81 9.71
CA ASP A 148 -1.24 -16.89 9.35
C ASP A 148 -2.65 -16.73 9.97
N SER A 149 -3.10 -15.48 10.08
CA SER A 149 -4.40 -15.13 10.66
C SER A 149 -5.57 -15.48 9.73
N HIS A 150 -5.34 -15.55 8.44
CA HIS A 150 -6.32 -15.81 7.40
C HIS A 150 -5.63 -16.35 6.13
N GLU A 151 -6.40 -16.87 5.20
CA GLU A 151 -5.89 -17.39 3.93
C GLU A 151 -5.16 -16.31 3.13
N ALA A 152 -3.93 -16.61 2.69
CA ALA A 152 -3.12 -15.72 1.88
C ALA A 152 -3.58 -15.72 0.42
N ILE A 153 -3.71 -14.53 -0.20
CA ILE A 153 -3.98 -14.38 -1.64
C ILE A 153 -2.67 -14.42 -2.43
N ILE A 154 -1.60 -13.89 -1.86
CA ILE A 154 -0.28 -13.73 -2.49
C ILE A 154 0.78 -14.45 -1.65
N SER A 155 1.74 -15.09 -2.32
CA SER A 155 2.89 -15.70 -1.65
C SER A 155 3.77 -14.62 -0.98
N LYS A 156 4.39 -14.97 0.15
CA LYS A 156 5.32 -14.06 0.82
C LYS A 156 6.52 -13.70 -0.07
N ILE A 157 6.98 -14.64 -0.90
CA ILE A 157 8.11 -14.43 -1.82
C ILE A 157 7.78 -13.34 -2.85
N ASP A 158 6.60 -13.42 -3.47
CA ASP A 158 6.16 -12.43 -4.46
C ASP A 158 5.95 -11.06 -3.81
N PHE A 159 5.35 -11.04 -2.62
CA PHE A 159 5.17 -9.81 -1.86
C PHE A 159 6.51 -9.15 -1.54
N ASP A 160 7.46 -9.88 -0.98
CA ASP A 160 8.80 -9.35 -0.61
C ASP A 160 9.58 -8.88 -1.85
N SER A 161 9.44 -9.58 -2.98
CA SER A 161 10.02 -9.18 -4.26
C SER A 161 9.47 -7.84 -4.73
N ILE A 162 8.17 -7.65 -4.64
CA ILE A 162 7.51 -6.38 -4.98
C ILE A 162 7.93 -5.27 -4.01
N GLN A 163 8.08 -5.54 -2.70
CA GLN A 163 8.57 -4.51 -1.77
C GLN A 163 9.97 -4.01 -2.16
N LYS A 164 10.86 -4.89 -2.64
CA LYS A 164 12.19 -4.49 -3.16
C LYS A 164 12.03 -3.59 -4.39
N VAL A 165 11.20 -3.99 -5.35
CA VAL A 165 10.93 -3.19 -6.57
C VAL A 165 10.32 -1.83 -6.25
N LEU A 166 9.42 -1.76 -5.26
CA LEU A 166 8.78 -0.50 -4.86
C LEU A 166 9.73 0.47 -4.13
N LYS A 167 10.84 -0.02 -3.59
CA LYS A 167 11.90 0.82 -3.01
C LYS A 167 12.80 1.43 -4.09
N CYS A 168 12.90 0.80 -5.25
CA CYS A 168 13.67 1.33 -6.37
C CYS A 168 12.98 2.58 -6.95
N ASP A 169 13.76 3.62 -7.26
CA ASP A 169 13.23 4.82 -7.92
C ASP A 169 12.99 4.53 -9.41
N THR A 170 11.75 4.20 -9.73
CA THR A 170 11.31 3.91 -11.10
C THR A 170 10.58 5.10 -11.75
N ARG A 171 10.82 6.33 -11.30
CA ARG A 171 10.21 7.51 -11.89
C ARG A 171 10.61 7.63 -13.36
N ARG A 172 9.62 7.85 -14.23
CA ARG A 172 9.86 8.09 -15.66
C ARG A 172 10.51 9.46 -15.85
N SER A 173 11.35 9.59 -16.88
CA SER A 173 11.85 10.90 -17.34
C SER A 173 10.68 11.83 -17.68
N PRO A 174 10.81 13.15 -17.53
CA PRO A 174 9.79 14.10 -17.96
C PRO A 174 9.34 13.93 -19.41
N ASP A 175 10.20 13.39 -20.27
CA ASP A 175 9.91 13.05 -21.67
C ASP A 175 9.06 11.77 -21.84
N GLY A 176 8.63 11.14 -20.75
CA GLY A 176 7.54 10.16 -20.67
C GLY A 176 7.79 8.77 -21.26
N LYS A 177 8.92 8.47 -21.89
CA LYS A 177 9.04 7.29 -22.75
C LYS A 177 9.79 6.09 -22.18
N ALA A 178 10.68 6.25 -21.21
CA ALA A 178 11.38 5.09 -20.62
C ALA A 178 11.92 5.38 -19.22
N VAL A 179 11.89 4.38 -18.38
CA VAL A 179 12.69 4.34 -17.15
C VAL A 179 14.14 4.12 -17.56
N GLY A 180 15.09 4.92 -17.03
CA GLY A 180 16.52 4.70 -17.32
C GLY A 180 16.94 3.30 -16.87
N LEU A 181 17.80 2.63 -17.66
CA LEU A 181 18.23 1.25 -17.43
C LEU A 181 18.70 0.96 -16.00
N PHE A 182 19.34 1.94 -15.37
CA PHE A 182 19.89 1.82 -14.02
C PHE A 182 19.12 2.63 -12.96
N SER A 183 17.93 3.14 -13.28
CA SER A 183 17.14 3.92 -12.30
C SER A 183 16.77 3.07 -11.09
N GLY A 184 17.16 3.54 -9.90
CA GLY A 184 16.93 2.85 -8.63
C GLY A 184 17.86 1.67 -8.34
N MET A 185 18.84 1.37 -9.23
CA MET A 185 19.78 0.27 -9.05
C MET A 185 21.19 0.73 -8.68
N ILE A 186 21.53 1.99 -8.92
CA ILE A 186 22.86 2.55 -8.64
C ILE A 186 22.78 3.43 -7.39
N PHE A 187 23.72 3.21 -6.49
CA PHE A 187 23.86 3.98 -5.26
C PHE A 187 25.25 4.61 -5.20
N CYS A 188 25.37 5.77 -4.54
CA CYS A 188 26.62 6.45 -4.32
C CYS A 188 27.52 5.60 -3.40
N GLY A 189 28.78 5.39 -3.79
CA GLY A 189 29.75 4.64 -2.99
C GLY A 189 30.13 5.33 -1.67
N ASP A 190 30.01 6.66 -1.61
CA ASP A 190 30.42 7.44 -0.43
C ASP A 190 29.28 7.57 0.59
N CYS A 191 28.07 7.93 0.18
CA CYS A 191 26.95 8.22 1.08
C CYS A 191 25.78 7.23 1.01
N GLY A 192 25.82 6.24 0.12
CA GLY A 192 24.75 5.25 -0.06
C GLY A 192 23.43 5.81 -0.66
N ALA A 193 23.37 7.10 -0.99
CA ALA A 193 22.18 7.70 -1.59
C ALA A 193 21.98 7.20 -3.04
N SER A 194 20.72 7.14 -3.50
CA SER A 194 20.42 6.73 -4.88
C SER A 194 21.01 7.71 -5.88
N MET A 195 21.48 7.20 -7.02
CA MET A 195 21.97 8.03 -8.12
C MET A 195 20.83 8.36 -9.09
N VAL A 196 20.78 9.62 -9.50
CA VAL A 196 19.77 10.13 -10.44
C VAL A 196 20.39 10.42 -11.81
N ARG A 197 19.67 10.06 -12.86
CA ARG A 197 20.08 10.33 -14.24
C ARG A 197 20.02 11.82 -14.52
N LYS A 198 21.11 12.38 -15.05
CA LYS A 198 21.21 13.76 -15.55
C LYS A 198 21.60 13.73 -17.02
N THR A 199 20.83 14.40 -17.86
CA THR A 199 21.15 14.57 -19.28
C THR A 199 21.68 15.98 -19.49
N VAL A 200 22.86 16.10 -20.10
CA VAL A 200 23.50 17.35 -20.39
C VAL A 200 23.61 17.47 -21.93
N PRO A 201 22.95 18.46 -22.55
CA PRO A 201 23.11 18.74 -23.96
C PRO A 201 24.48 19.37 -24.22
N ALA A 202 25.16 18.95 -25.29
CA ALA A 202 26.40 19.54 -25.78
C ALA A 202 26.32 19.62 -27.30
N GLY A 203 25.82 20.74 -27.83
CA GLY A 203 25.47 20.90 -29.24
C GLY A 203 24.36 19.91 -29.65
N GLU A 204 24.60 19.18 -30.73
CA GLU A 204 23.65 18.15 -31.20
C GLU A 204 23.66 16.85 -30.37
N LYS A 205 24.66 16.66 -29.53
CA LYS A 205 24.85 15.45 -28.72
C LYS A 205 24.24 15.64 -27.32
N LYS A 206 23.73 14.53 -26.76
CA LYS A 206 23.23 14.47 -25.38
C LYS A 206 24.06 13.45 -24.61
N TYR A 207 24.71 13.90 -23.56
CA TYR A 207 25.45 13.03 -22.63
C TYR A 207 24.63 12.68 -21.40
N VAL A 208 24.70 11.43 -20.98
CA VAL A 208 23.95 10.92 -19.82
C VAL A 208 24.94 10.61 -18.72
N TYR A 209 24.71 11.22 -17.56
CA TYR A 209 25.49 11.00 -16.34
C TYR A 209 24.57 10.53 -15.22
N TYR A 210 25.14 9.82 -14.26
CA TYR A 210 24.50 9.52 -12.99
C TYR A 210 25.13 10.34 -11.90
N VAL A 211 24.35 11.10 -11.15
CA VAL A 211 24.80 12.02 -10.11
C VAL A 211 24.15 11.60 -8.80
N CYS A 212 24.89 11.66 -7.71
CA CYS A 212 24.35 11.40 -6.37
C CYS A 212 23.17 12.31 -6.05
N SER A 213 22.07 11.77 -5.54
CA SER A 213 20.87 12.55 -5.20
C SER A 213 21.14 13.54 -4.07
N ALA A 214 21.92 13.16 -3.06
CA ALA A 214 22.31 14.03 -1.96
C ALA A 214 23.18 15.22 -2.46
N HIS A 215 24.17 14.94 -3.31
CA HIS A 215 24.96 16.00 -3.94
C HIS A 215 24.11 16.95 -4.78
N LYS A 216 23.11 16.42 -5.50
CA LYS A 216 22.22 17.24 -6.33
C LYS A 216 21.28 18.13 -5.53
N GLN A 217 20.83 17.68 -4.34
CA GLN A 217 19.87 18.39 -3.50
C GLN A 217 20.54 19.46 -2.65
N ASP A 218 21.55 19.11 -1.90
CA ASP A 218 22.15 19.95 -0.85
C ASP A 218 23.66 19.93 -0.81
N LYS A 219 24.31 19.27 -1.77
CA LYS A 219 25.78 19.11 -1.85
C LYS A 219 26.39 18.42 -0.62
N SER A 220 25.61 17.61 0.09
CA SER A 220 26.03 16.90 1.31
C SER A 220 26.96 15.71 1.04
N CYS A 221 27.17 15.40 -0.21
CA CYS A 221 28.06 14.34 -0.64
C CYS A 221 29.16 14.86 -1.57
#